data_ed9251ab58e378f350a249024759eb04
#
_entry.id   ed9251ab58e378f350a249024759eb04
#
_cell.length_a   1.000
_cell.length_b   1.000
_cell.length_c   1.000
_cell.angle_alpha   90.00
_cell.angle_beta   90.00
_cell.angle_gamma   90.00
#
_symmetry.space_group_name_H-M   'P 1'
#
loop_
_entity.id
_entity.type
_entity.pdbx_description
1 polymer ?
#
loop_
_entity_poly.entity_id
_entity_poly.type
_entity_poly.pdbx_seq_one_letter_code
_entity_poly.pdbx_strand_id
1 'polypeptide(L)'
;MVTPFAPDGSIDFDVATQLAKFLVEQGCDGLVIAGSTGEGSALSDEEKLDLFSCVAQAVSVPVLAGSTSSDTARSVALTGRVAATGVAGVLATTPAYARPSQAGIAAHFTAVANSTNLPVMLYDIPSRTGRKIHSATTVGLVRALANVIALKDASGDLVEAAHTKAVLGDELDLYSGDDSVLLAFMAIGAVGIVSVAAHWAAPEFAAVVRSVEKGDWEKARECNERLAVSCAWESTEFYPNPIPAKAALRALGFAVGQCRLPLGPSDGACDDQAAEIVASLRATRG
;
A
#
# COMPACT_ATOMS: atom_id res chain seq x y z
N MET A 1 2.41 -4.97 -1.87
CA MET A 1 2.77 -6.02 -2.86
C MET A 1 1.55 -6.91 -3.10
N VAL A 2 1.29 -7.34 -4.35
CA VAL A 2 0.27 -8.37 -4.64
C VAL A 2 0.64 -9.69 -3.97
N THR A 3 -0.35 -10.52 -3.68
CA THR A 3 -0.13 -11.90 -3.23
C THR A 3 -0.17 -12.82 -4.44
N PRO A 4 0.93 -13.49 -4.80
CA PRO A 4 0.93 -14.48 -5.87
C PRO A 4 0.15 -15.73 -5.48
N PHE A 5 -0.64 -16.24 -6.42
CA PHE A 5 -1.39 -17.49 -6.23
C PHE A 5 -1.03 -18.52 -7.30
N ALA A 6 -0.87 -19.76 -6.88
CA ALA A 6 -0.76 -20.91 -7.75
C ALA A 6 -2.12 -21.21 -8.46
N PRO A 7 -2.14 -22.08 -9.49
CA PRO A 7 -3.37 -22.41 -10.21
C PRO A 7 -4.49 -23.02 -9.35
N ASP A 8 -4.15 -23.65 -8.23
CA ASP A 8 -5.10 -24.20 -7.25
C ASP A 8 -5.62 -23.17 -6.26
N GLY A 9 -5.14 -21.92 -6.36
CA GLY A 9 -5.52 -20.81 -5.49
C GLY A 9 -4.74 -20.73 -4.17
N SER A 10 -3.78 -21.60 -3.90
CA SER A 10 -2.85 -21.47 -2.77
C SER A 10 -1.85 -20.32 -2.99
N ILE A 11 -1.24 -19.81 -1.92
CA ILE A 11 -0.18 -18.79 -2.04
C ILE A 11 1.07 -19.44 -2.64
N ASP A 12 1.64 -18.80 -3.66
CA ASP A 12 2.95 -19.17 -4.22
C ASP A 12 4.04 -18.36 -3.50
N PHE A 13 4.63 -18.97 -2.48
CA PHE A 13 5.68 -18.33 -1.66
C PHE A 13 7.00 -18.12 -2.41
N ASP A 14 7.31 -18.98 -3.39
CA ASP A 14 8.51 -18.82 -4.20
C ASP A 14 8.42 -17.60 -5.11
N VAL A 15 7.26 -17.44 -5.77
CA VAL A 15 6.98 -16.23 -6.57
C VAL A 15 6.86 -15.00 -5.68
N ALA A 16 6.29 -15.10 -4.47
CA ALA A 16 6.25 -13.99 -3.53
C ALA A 16 7.65 -13.50 -3.13
N THR A 17 8.56 -14.44 -2.85
CA THR A 17 9.98 -14.16 -2.56
C THR A 17 10.69 -13.48 -3.75
N GLN A 18 10.51 -14.00 -4.96
CA GLN A 18 11.10 -13.43 -6.18
C GLN A 18 10.57 -12.02 -6.45
N LEU A 19 9.26 -11.82 -6.31
CA LEU A 19 8.63 -10.52 -6.49
C LEU A 19 9.11 -9.50 -5.46
N ALA A 20 9.21 -9.89 -4.18
CA ALA A 20 9.70 -9.00 -3.13
C ALA A 20 11.12 -8.50 -3.42
N LYS A 21 12.04 -9.39 -3.81
CA LYS A 21 13.40 -9.03 -4.21
C LYS A 21 13.42 -8.10 -5.42
N PHE A 22 12.64 -8.44 -6.45
CA PHE A 22 12.51 -7.60 -7.63
C PHE A 22 12.06 -6.18 -7.29
N LEU A 23 11.01 -6.01 -6.46
CA LEU A 23 10.53 -4.68 -6.09
C LEU A 23 11.60 -3.85 -5.36
N VAL A 24 12.36 -4.47 -4.47
CA VAL A 24 13.49 -3.82 -3.80
C VAL A 24 14.58 -3.43 -4.80
N GLU A 25 14.95 -4.31 -5.72
CA GLU A 25 15.91 -4.03 -6.79
C GLU A 25 15.46 -2.89 -7.72
N GLN A 26 14.14 -2.73 -7.90
CA GLN A 26 13.57 -1.63 -8.67
C GLN A 26 13.50 -0.30 -7.87
N GLY A 27 13.87 -0.28 -6.61
CA GLY A 27 13.99 0.93 -5.80
C GLY A 27 12.86 1.15 -4.81
N CYS A 28 12.12 0.10 -4.42
CA CYS A 28 11.22 0.18 -3.28
C CYS A 28 12.01 0.11 -1.97
N ASP A 29 11.88 1.13 -1.11
CA ASP A 29 12.56 1.24 0.19
C ASP A 29 11.82 0.48 1.30
N GLY A 30 10.64 -0.07 1.03
CA GLY A 30 9.83 -0.87 1.93
C GLY A 30 8.70 -1.57 1.21
N LEU A 31 8.11 -2.58 1.83
CA LEU A 31 7.01 -3.36 1.27
C LEU A 31 5.83 -3.44 2.24
N VAL A 32 4.61 -3.32 1.72
CA VAL A 32 3.38 -3.60 2.48
C VAL A 32 2.78 -4.91 1.97
N ILE A 33 2.58 -5.87 2.88
CA ILE A 33 2.08 -7.21 2.57
C ILE A 33 0.66 -7.37 3.11
N ALA A 34 -0.19 -8.08 2.35
CA ALA A 34 -1.60 -8.30 2.67
C ALA A 34 -2.41 -7.02 2.94
N GLY A 35 -2.01 -5.87 2.33
CA GLY A 35 -2.89 -4.71 2.20
C GLY A 35 -4.00 -4.95 1.18
N SER A 36 -4.68 -3.88 0.71
CA SER A 36 -5.75 -3.99 -0.31
C SER A 36 -5.25 -4.62 -1.61
N THR A 37 -4.11 -4.14 -2.11
CA THR A 37 -3.45 -4.68 -3.32
C THR A 37 -2.95 -6.12 -3.12
N GLY A 38 -2.60 -6.49 -1.89
CA GLY A 38 -2.22 -7.86 -1.52
C GLY A 38 -3.41 -8.79 -1.24
N GLU A 39 -4.63 -8.38 -1.59
CA GLU A 39 -5.85 -9.16 -1.39
C GLU A 39 -6.05 -9.63 0.07
N GLY A 40 -5.64 -8.81 1.04
CA GLY A 40 -5.62 -9.17 2.46
C GLY A 40 -6.99 -9.58 3.02
N SER A 41 -8.11 -9.14 2.42
CA SER A 41 -9.46 -9.57 2.78
C SER A 41 -9.81 -11.00 2.33
N ALA A 42 -9.07 -11.53 1.34
CA ALA A 42 -9.26 -12.87 0.79
C ALA A 42 -8.26 -13.91 1.36
N LEU A 43 -7.43 -13.49 2.32
CA LEU A 43 -6.46 -14.35 3.01
C LEU A 43 -6.96 -14.73 4.40
N SER A 44 -6.68 -15.96 4.81
CA SER A 44 -6.81 -16.37 6.20
C SER A 44 -5.72 -15.73 7.07
N ASP A 45 -5.89 -15.74 8.38
CA ASP A 45 -4.90 -15.17 9.30
C ASP A 45 -3.57 -15.97 9.25
N GLU A 46 -3.64 -17.29 9.09
CA GLU A 46 -2.46 -18.15 8.95
C GLU A 46 -1.72 -17.86 7.62
N GLU A 47 -2.44 -17.77 6.49
CA GLU A 47 -1.84 -17.39 5.21
C GLU A 47 -1.11 -16.03 5.29
N LYS A 48 -1.68 -15.07 6.02
CA LYS A 48 -1.03 -13.77 6.23
C LYS A 48 0.26 -13.91 7.03
N LEU A 49 0.26 -14.65 8.13
CA LEU A 49 1.44 -14.82 8.97
C LEU A 49 2.57 -15.55 8.24
N ASP A 50 2.24 -16.58 7.47
CA ASP A 50 3.21 -17.30 6.65
C ASP A 50 3.79 -16.38 5.56
N LEU A 51 2.95 -15.58 4.90
CA LEU A 51 3.37 -14.64 3.89
C LEU A 51 4.25 -13.50 4.47
N PHE A 52 3.90 -12.99 5.66
CA PHE A 52 4.71 -12.00 6.38
C PHE A 52 6.09 -12.55 6.68
N SER A 53 6.18 -13.78 7.24
CA SER A 53 7.43 -14.43 7.57
C SER A 53 8.28 -14.68 6.32
N CYS A 54 7.66 -15.18 5.24
CA CYS A 54 8.33 -15.46 3.98
C CYS A 54 8.97 -14.19 3.39
N VAL A 55 8.20 -13.09 3.30
CA VAL A 55 8.70 -11.85 2.70
C VAL A 55 9.70 -11.13 3.61
N ALA A 56 9.46 -11.08 4.93
CA ALA A 56 10.38 -10.44 5.86
C ALA A 56 11.77 -11.10 5.87
N GLN A 57 11.83 -12.42 5.65
CA GLN A 57 13.10 -13.14 5.53
C GLN A 57 13.78 -12.96 4.16
N ALA A 58 13.03 -12.60 3.12
CA ALA A 58 13.53 -12.53 1.75
C ALA A 58 14.24 -11.21 1.40
N VAL A 59 13.96 -10.12 2.13
CA VAL A 59 14.46 -8.78 1.84
C VAL A 59 15.06 -8.10 3.06
N SER A 60 15.91 -7.09 2.83
CA SER A 60 16.54 -6.31 3.91
C SER A 60 15.83 -4.99 4.22
N VAL A 61 14.84 -4.60 3.40
CA VAL A 61 14.05 -3.38 3.62
C VAL A 61 12.89 -3.63 4.60
N PRO A 62 12.34 -2.60 5.25
CA PRO A 62 11.20 -2.76 6.13
C PRO A 62 9.99 -3.39 5.43
N VAL A 63 9.38 -4.37 6.09
CA VAL A 63 8.12 -5.00 5.66
C VAL A 63 7.03 -4.66 6.65
N LEU A 64 5.90 -4.12 6.17
CA LEU A 64 4.73 -3.81 6.97
C LEU A 64 3.62 -4.83 6.74
N ALA A 65 3.03 -5.32 7.81
CA ALA A 65 1.95 -6.30 7.80
C ALA A 65 0.57 -5.64 7.76
N GLY A 66 -0.25 -5.92 6.75
CA GLY A 66 -1.67 -5.58 6.72
C GLY A 66 -2.46 -6.54 7.63
N SER A 67 -2.52 -6.25 8.93
CA SER A 67 -3.04 -7.15 9.95
C SER A 67 -4.49 -6.87 10.38
N THR A 68 -5.10 -5.79 9.91
CA THR A 68 -6.45 -5.41 10.35
C THR A 68 -7.57 -5.96 9.45
N SER A 69 -8.75 -6.02 10.01
CA SER A 69 -10.00 -6.42 9.36
C SER A 69 -11.14 -5.49 9.80
N SER A 70 -12.37 -5.76 9.37
CA SER A 70 -13.56 -5.02 9.82
C SER A 70 -13.92 -5.30 11.28
N ASP A 71 -13.39 -6.38 11.88
CA ASP A 71 -13.61 -6.76 13.27
C ASP A 71 -12.41 -6.39 14.13
N THR A 72 -12.66 -5.65 15.24
CA THR A 72 -11.60 -5.18 16.13
C THR A 72 -10.93 -6.32 16.89
N ALA A 73 -11.68 -7.30 17.39
CA ALA A 73 -11.12 -8.40 18.16
C ALA A 73 -10.19 -9.27 17.29
N ARG A 74 -10.61 -9.57 16.05
CA ARG A 74 -9.76 -10.27 15.07
C ARG A 74 -8.52 -9.45 14.70
N SER A 75 -8.67 -8.14 14.50
CA SER A 75 -7.54 -7.25 14.23
C SER A 75 -6.50 -7.25 15.34
N VAL A 76 -6.95 -7.16 16.60
CA VAL A 76 -6.11 -7.23 17.81
C VAL A 76 -5.40 -8.58 17.89
N ALA A 77 -6.14 -9.69 17.72
CA ALA A 77 -5.58 -11.03 17.79
C ALA A 77 -4.50 -11.28 16.75
N LEU A 78 -4.74 -10.89 15.50
CA LEU A 78 -3.76 -11.03 14.41
C LEU A 78 -2.57 -10.09 14.64
N THR A 79 -2.81 -8.80 14.94
CA THR A 79 -1.73 -7.81 15.16
C THR A 79 -0.80 -8.21 16.30
N GLY A 80 -1.32 -8.81 17.37
CA GLY A 80 -0.50 -9.34 18.47
C GLY A 80 0.47 -10.46 18.05
N ARG A 81 0.20 -11.14 16.93
CA ARG A 81 1.03 -12.26 16.43
C ARG A 81 2.09 -11.80 15.40
N VAL A 82 1.92 -10.65 14.76
CA VAL A 82 2.77 -10.27 13.60
C VAL A 82 4.23 -10.00 13.99
N ALA A 83 4.52 -9.58 15.22
CA ALA A 83 5.90 -9.33 15.66
C ALA A 83 6.79 -10.58 15.54
N ALA A 84 6.23 -11.78 15.72
CA ALA A 84 6.94 -13.05 15.60
C ALA A 84 7.34 -13.39 14.14
N THR A 85 6.79 -12.70 13.14
CA THR A 85 7.05 -12.96 11.72
C THR A 85 8.27 -12.20 11.19
N GLY A 86 8.87 -11.31 11.98
CA GLY A 86 10.03 -10.52 11.57
C GLY A 86 9.69 -9.24 10.78
N VAL A 87 8.41 -8.85 10.69
CA VAL A 87 8.02 -7.59 10.06
C VAL A 87 8.44 -6.38 10.89
N ALA A 88 8.67 -5.25 10.23
CA ALA A 88 9.13 -4.01 10.85
C ALA A 88 8.00 -3.13 11.37
N GLY A 89 6.77 -3.36 10.95
CA GLY A 89 5.61 -2.54 11.33
C GLY A 89 4.28 -3.11 10.86
N VAL A 90 3.22 -2.38 11.18
CA VAL A 90 1.83 -2.74 10.89
C VAL A 90 1.18 -1.67 10.03
N LEU A 91 0.47 -2.06 8.98
CA LEU A 91 -0.49 -1.22 8.28
C LEU A 91 -1.88 -1.49 8.86
N ALA A 92 -2.47 -0.50 9.53
CA ALA A 92 -3.79 -0.58 10.14
C ALA A 92 -4.83 0.20 9.32
N THR A 93 -5.74 -0.52 8.67
CA THR A 93 -6.79 0.07 7.82
C THR A 93 -8.06 0.33 8.61
N THR A 94 -8.74 1.44 8.34
CA THR A 94 -10.09 1.72 8.87
C THR A 94 -11.04 0.54 8.64
N PRO A 95 -11.86 0.13 9.63
CA PRO A 95 -12.84 -0.94 9.43
C PRO A 95 -13.80 -0.64 8.28
N ALA A 96 -13.87 -1.56 7.31
CA ALA A 96 -14.76 -1.45 6.16
C ALA A 96 -16.20 -1.85 6.51
N TYR A 97 -17.16 -1.45 5.67
CA TYR A 97 -18.57 -1.81 5.70
C TYR A 97 -19.37 -1.21 6.88
N ALA A 98 -18.91 -1.37 8.13
CA ALA A 98 -19.63 -0.92 9.34
C ALA A 98 -19.73 0.62 9.46
N ARG A 99 -18.89 1.36 8.76
CA ARG A 99 -18.87 2.85 8.74
C ARG A 99 -18.91 3.46 10.14
N PRO A 100 -17.96 3.14 11.03
CA PRO A 100 -17.96 3.57 12.42
C PRO A 100 -17.89 5.10 12.55
N SER A 101 -18.31 5.63 13.70
CA SER A 101 -18.08 7.03 14.07
C SER A 101 -16.58 7.29 14.26
N GLN A 102 -16.17 8.56 14.30
CA GLN A 102 -14.76 8.91 14.59
C GLN A 102 -14.29 8.37 15.94
N ALA A 103 -15.16 8.38 16.95
CA ALA A 103 -14.86 7.75 18.25
C ALA A 103 -14.66 6.23 18.12
N GLY A 104 -15.48 5.55 17.30
CA GLY A 104 -15.31 4.12 17.00
C GLY A 104 -14.03 3.82 16.24
N ILE A 105 -13.64 4.67 15.28
CA ILE A 105 -12.35 4.57 14.56
C ILE A 105 -11.19 4.74 15.55
N ALA A 106 -11.23 5.75 16.41
CA ALA A 106 -10.20 5.99 17.40
C ALA A 106 -10.07 4.79 18.38
N ALA A 107 -11.18 4.25 18.88
CA ALA A 107 -11.18 3.09 19.75
C ALA A 107 -10.61 1.84 19.06
N HIS A 108 -10.97 1.59 17.79
CA HIS A 108 -10.43 0.50 16.99
C HIS A 108 -8.90 0.59 16.86
N PHE A 109 -8.37 1.73 16.39
CA PHE A 109 -6.93 1.91 16.23
C PHE A 109 -6.18 1.90 17.55
N THR A 110 -6.77 2.42 18.64
CA THR A 110 -6.19 2.33 19.96
C THR A 110 -6.04 0.87 20.41
N ALA A 111 -7.07 0.04 20.21
CA ALA A 111 -7.01 -1.38 20.54
C ALA A 111 -5.95 -2.12 19.70
N VAL A 112 -5.87 -1.83 18.40
CA VAL A 112 -4.87 -2.42 17.49
C VAL A 112 -3.45 -1.98 17.89
N ALA A 113 -3.21 -0.69 18.08
CA ALA A 113 -1.88 -0.17 18.44
C ALA A 113 -1.39 -0.71 19.79
N ASN A 114 -2.28 -0.86 20.77
CA ASN A 114 -1.94 -1.43 22.08
C ASN A 114 -1.67 -2.95 22.06
N SER A 115 -1.99 -3.64 20.96
CA SER A 115 -1.74 -5.09 20.83
C SER A 115 -0.34 -5.43 20.31
N THR A 116 0.48 -4.42 20.00
CA THR A 116 1.83 -4.61 19.46
C THR A 116 2.77 -3.50 19.93
N ASN A 117 4.06 -3.82 20.00
CA ASN A 117 5.12 -2.82 20.19
C ASN A 117 5.72 -2.33 18.85
N LEU A 118 5.25 -2.86 17.73
CA LEU A 118 5.72 -2.44 16.41
C LEU A 118 5.15 -1.06 16.03
N PRO A 119 5.87 -0.29 15.21
CA PRO A 119 5.34 0.91 14.58
C PRO A 119 4.06 0.63 13.80
N VAL A 120 3.10 1.54 13.89
CA VAL A 120 1.79 1.46 13.22
C VAL A 120 1.65 2.61 12.24
N MET A 121 1.40 2.26 10.98
CA MET A 121 0.95 3.16 9.94
C MET A 121 -0.57 3.07 9.83
N LEU A 122 -1.28 4.15 10.12
CA LEU A 122 -2.71 4.24 9.85
C LEU A 122 -2.96 4.26 8.34
N TYR A 123 -4.08 3.69 7.89
CA TYR A 123 -4.45 3.71 6.48
C TYR A 123 -5.86 4.23 6.29
N ASP A 124 -5.96 5.40 5.70
CA ASP A 124 -7.22 6.04 5.30
C ASP A 124 -7.53 5.80 3.82
N ILE A 125 -8.57 5.02 3.54
CA ILE A 125 -9.05 4.71 2.19
C ILE A 125 -10.58 4.67 2.14
N PRO A 126 -11.25 5.83 2.22
CA PRO A 126 -12.71 5.91 2.31
C PRO A 126 -13.44 5.34 1.08
N SER A 127 -12.82 5.31 -0.09
CA SER A 127 -13.35 4.68 -1.30
C SER A 127 -13.62 3.18 -1.13
N ARG A 128 -12.87 2.49 -0.25
CA ARG A 128 -13.04 1.06 0.06
C ARG A 128 -13.73 0.83 1.40
N THR A 129 -13.44 1.65 2.41
CA THR A 129 -13.94 1.44 3.76
C THR A 129 -15.29 2.12 4.01
N GLY A 130 -15.66 3.09 3.17
CA GLY A 130 -16.88 3.88 3.31
C GLY A 130 -16.82 4.93 4.44
N ARG A 131 -15.66 5.07 5.12
CA ARG A 131 -15.48 6.05 6.18
C ARG A 131 -14.05 6.59 6.20
N LYS A 132 -13.92 7.93 6.19
CA LYS A 132 -12.65 8.65 6.31
C LYS A 132 -12.20 8.76 7.77
N ILE A 133 -10.90 8.79 8.01
CA ILE A 133 -10.30 9.22 9.27
C ILE A 133 -10.17 10.74 9.22
N HIS A 134 -10.86 11.47 10.11
CA HIS A 134 -10.72 12.92 10.18
C HIS A 134 -9.37 13.32 10.77
N SER A 135 -8.83 14.47 10.36
CA SER A 135 -7.57 15.03 10.87
C SER A 135 -7.52 15.07 12.40
N ALA A 136 -8.60 15.53 13.05
CA ALA A 136 -8.67 15.55 14.52
C ALA A 136 -8.53 14.15 15.15
N THR A 137 -9.03 13.11 14.52
CA THR A 137 -8.90 11.71 14.97
C THR A 137 -7.46 11.24 14.80
N THR A 138 -6.84 11.50 13.65
CA THR A 138 -5.42 11.19 13.40
C THR A 138 -4.52 11.87 14.41
N VAL A 139 -4.68 13.18 14.60
CA VAL A 139 -3.91 13.97 15.59
C VAL A 139 -4.06 13.40 17.00
N GLY A 140 -5.29 13.08 17.41
CA GLY A 140 -5.54 12.47 18.72
C GLY A 140 -4.86 11.12 18.89
N LEU A 141 -4.86 10.26 17.88
CA LEU A 141 -4.21 8.95 17.91
C LEU A 141 -2.68 9.06 17.99
N VAL A 142 -2.07 9.88 17.13
CA VAL A 142 -0.61 10.09 17.12
C VAL A 142 -0.11 10.59 18.47
N ARG A 143 -0.80 11.56 19.07
CA ARG A 143 -0.40 12.11 20.37
C ARG A 143 -0.66 11.19 21.55
N ALA A 144 -1.63 10.28 21.46
CA ALA A 144 -1.96 9.35 22.52
C ALA A 144 -1.15 8.04 22.48
N LEU A 145 -0.62 7.64 21.31
CA LEU A 145 -0.05 6.33 21.07
C LEU A 145 1.35 6.47 20.43
N ALA A 146 2.39 6.26 21.21
CA ALA A 146 3.78 6.50 20.79
C ALA A 146 4.22 5.63 19.60
N ASN A 147 3.54 4.51 19.33
CA ASN A 147 3.83 3.64 18.20
C ASN A 147 3.01 3.96 16.94
N VAL A 148 2.07 4.90 16.98
CA VAL A 148 1.37 5.40 15.77
C VAL A 148 2.21 6.52 15.19
N ILE A 149 3.00 6.20 14.16
CA ILE A 149 4.05 7.08 13.63
C ILE A 149 3.83 7.53 12.19
N ALA A 150 2.90 6.89 11.47
CA ALA A 150 2.70 7.18 10.05
C ALA A 150 1.23 7.12 9.64
N LEU A 151 0.91 7.83 8.56
CA LEU A 151 -0.38 7.78 7.87
C LEU A 151 -0.15 7.52 6.37
N LYS A 152 -0.75 6.45 5.85
CA LYS A 152 -1.01 6.28 4.42
C LYS A 152 -2.37 6.89 4.10
N ASP A 153 -2.38 8.00 3.38
CA ASP A 153 -3.61 8.70 2.99
C ASP A 153 -3.96 8.43 1.52
N ALA A 154 -5.05 7.71 1.29
CA ALA A 154 -5.67 7.46 0.00
C ALA A 154 -7.11 8.04 -0.04
N SER A 155 -7.33 9.12 0.69
CA SER A 155 -8.64 9.80 0.73
C SER A 155 -8.86 10.73 -0.46
N GLY A 156 -7.80 11.20 -1.12
CA GLY A 156 -7.83 12.22 -2.16
C GLY A 156 -8.07 13.65 -1.63
N ASP A 157 -8.14 13.83 -0.30
CA ASP A 157 -8.39 15.13 0.33
C ASP A 157 -7.08 15.82 0.74
N LEU A 158 -6.45 16.48 -0.23
CA LEU A 158 -5.20 17.22 -0.03
C LEU A 158 -5.32 18.34 1.00
N VAL A 159 -6.49 18.94 1.15
CA VAL A 159 -6.70 20.04 2.11
C VAL A 159 -6.61 19.52 3.54
N GLU A 160 -7.29 18.40 3.82
CA GLU A 160 -7.26 17.81 5.14
C GLU A 160 -5.90 17.13 5.44
N ALA A 161 -5.26 16.53 4.44
CA ALA A 161 -3.91 16.00 4.55
C ALA A 161 -2.89 17.10 4.89
N ALA A 162 -2.95 18.25 4.19
CA ALA A 162 -2.10 19.41 4.48
C ALA A 162 -2.33 19.95 5.89
N HIS A 163 -3.60 20.04 6.33
CA HIS A 163 -3.93 20.45 7.70
C HIS A 163 -3.35 19.47 8.74
N THR A 164 -3.51 18.16 8.51
CA THR A 164 -2.97 17.12 9.40
C THR A 164 -1.45 17.25 9.53
N LYS A 165 -0.75 17.40 8.40
CA LYS A 165 0.72 17.58 8.39
C LYS A 165 1.15 18.89 9.05
N ALA A 166 0.41 19.99 8.84
CA ALA A 166 0.70 21.27 9.49
C ALA A 166 0.57 21.22 11.02
N VAL A 167 -0.37 20.41 11.55
CA VAL A 167 -0.60 20.25 12.99
C VAL A 167 0.42 19.32 13.64
N LEU A 168 0.81 18.24 12.96
CA LEU A 168 1.69 17.20 13.52
C LEU A 168 3.17 17.40 13.15
N GLY A 169 3.47 18.11 12.07
CA GLY A 169 4.87 18.29 11.65
C GLY A 169 5.62 16.97 11.55
N ASP A 170 6.72 16.88 12.31
CA ASP A 170 7.59 15.69 12.35
C ASP A 170 7.09 14.59 13.30
N GLU A 171 5.95 14.80 13.99
CA GLU A 171 5.30 13.75 14.79
C GLU A 171 4.68 12.65 13.91
N LEU A 172 4.49 12.90 12.59
CA LEU A 172 3.85 11.97 11.67
C LEU A 172 4.55 11.93 10.30
N ASP A 173 4.93 10.73 9.88
CA ASP A 173 5.30 10.47 8.50
C ASP A 173 4.02 10.31 7.65
N LEU A 174 3.81 11.25 6.72
CA LEU A 174 2.69 11.22 5.78
C LEU A 174 3.14 10.56 4.47
N TYR A 175 2.40 9.54 4.03
CA TYR A 175 2.58 8.88 2.74
C TYR A 175 1.36 9.06 1.86
N SER A 176 1.55 9.33 0.57
CA SER A 176 0.46 9.16 -0.38
C SER A 176 0.06 7.69 -0.47
N GLY A 177 -1.23 7.42 -0.50
CA GLY A 177 -1.80 6.11 -0.76
C GLY A 177 -2.45 6.02 -2.13
N ASP A 178 -2.39 7.12 -2.91
CA ASP A 178 -2.93 7.27 -4.25
C ASP A 178 -1.80 7.75 -5.18
N ASP A 179 -1.52 6.97 -6.20
CA ASP A 179 -0.40 7.14 -7.12
C ASP A 179 -0.53 8.44 -7.93
N SER A 180 -1.75 8.81 -8.30
CA SER A 180 -2.05 9.96 -9.14
C SER A 180 -1.75 11.32 -8.49
N VAL A 181 -1.69 11.38 -7.17
CA VAL A 181 -1.50 12.63 -6.40
C VAL A 181 -0.17 12.68 -5.63
N LEU A 182 0.77 11.76 -5.90
CA LEU A 182 2.07 11.72 -5.22
C LEU A 182 2.74 13.09 -5.17
N LEU A 183 2.90 13.75 -6.34
CA LEU A 183 3.63 15.02 -6.41
C LEU A 183 2.97 16.12 -5.56
N ALA A 184 1.64 16.13 -5.48
CA ALA A 184 0.90 17.06 -4.63
C ALA A 184 1.10 16.73 -3.14
N PHE A 185 1.10 15.44 -2.77
CA PHE A 185 1.42 15.00 -1.42
C PHE A 185 2.86 15.38 -1.01
N MET A 186 3.83 15.21 -1.89
CA MET A 186 5.21 15.66 -1.63
C MET A 186 5.27 17.17 -1.39
N ALA A 187 4.48 17.97 -2.11
CA ALA A 187 4.43 19.43 -1.92
C ALA A 187 3.87 19.86 -0.57
N ILE A 188 3.01 19.07 0.07
CA ILE A 188 2.48 19.33 1.42
C ILE A 188 3.29 18.65 2.54
N GLY A 189 4.45 18.06 2.22
CA GLY A 189 5.37 17.50 3.20
C GLY A 189 5.20 15.99 3.44
N ALA A 190 4.61 15.24 2.52
CA ALA A 190 4.69 13.79 2.55
C ALA A 190 6.13 13.32 2.31
N VAL A 191 6.49 12.19 2.92
CA VAL A 191 7.84 11.60 2.84
C VAL A 191 7.96 10.54 1.73
N GLY A 192 6.86 10.19 1.06
CA GLY A 192 6.86 9.21 -0.01
C GLY A 192 5.46 8.68 -0.33
N ILE A 193 5.41 7.47 -0.88
CA ILE A 193 4.20 6.82 -1.36
C ILE A 193 4.16 5.34 -1.01
N VAL A 194 2.96 4.81 -0.76
CA VAL A 194 2.69 3.37 -0.75
C VAL A 194 1.84 3.02 -1.98
N SER A 195 2.52 2.79 -3.08
CA SER A 195 2.00 2.75 -4.45
C SER A 195 1.44 1.39 -4.85
N VAL A 196 0.52 1.40 -5.83
CA VAL A 196 0.08 0.24 -6.61
C VAL A 196 0.96 0.08 -7.85
N ALA A 197 1.11 1.13 -8.65
CA ALA A 197 1.84 1.06 -9.91
C ALA A 197 3.36 0.87 -9.73
N ALA A 198 3.89 1.01 -8.51
CA ALA A 198 5.28 0.64 -8.21
C ALA A 198 5.60 -0.83 -8.52
N HIS A 199 4.61 -1.70 -8.72
CA HIS A 199 4.85 -3.06 -9.19
C HIS A 199 5.53 -3.12 -10.57
N TRP A 200 5.36 -2.10 -11.40
CA TRP A 200 5.99 -2.00 -12.73
C TRP A 200 6.70 -0.66 -12.99
N ALA A 201 6.44 0.36 -12.16
CA ALA A 201 6.93 1.73 -12.31
C ALA A 201 7.72 2.23 -11.08
N ALA A 202 8.25 1.34 -10.23
CA ALA A 202 8.99 1.75 -9.02
C ALA A 202 10.14 2.73 -9.29
N PRO A 203 10.98 2.57 -10.34
CA PRO A 203 12.05 3.53 -10.63
C PRO A 203 11.55 4.95 -10.87
N GLU A 204 10.40 5.11 -11.53
CA GLU A 204 9.79 6.41 -11.82
C GLU A 204 9.26 7.06 -10.54
N PHE A 205 8.54 6.32 -9.69
CA PHE A 205 8.10 6.82 -8.38
C PHE A 205 9.27 7.22 -7.49
N ALA A 206 10.29 6.39 -7.41
CA ALA A 206 11.51 6.71 -6.68
C ALA A 206 12.23 7.94 -7.26
N ALA A 207 12.17 8.16 -8.58
CA ALA A 207 12.72 9.35 -9.20
C ALA A 207 11.94 10.63 -8.83
N VAL A 208 10.60 10.57 -8.74
CA VAL A 208 9.79 11.71 -8.25
C VAL A 208 10.20 12.07 -6.84
N VAL A 209 10.21 11.10 -5.92
CA VAL A 209 10.54 11.33 -4.49
C VAL A 209 11.94 11.93 -4.36
N ARG A 210 12.96 11.29 -4.96
CA ARG A 210 14.35 11.77 -4.91
C ARG A 210 14.55 13.16 -5.54
N SER A 211 13.78 13.51 -6.57
CA SER A 211 13.86 14.83 -7.18
C SER A 211 13.31 15.90 -6.25
N VAL A 212 12.19 15.64 -5.59
CA VAL A 212 11.63 16.57 -4.56
C VAL A 212 12.59 16.72 -3.39
N GLU A 213 13.18 15.64 -2.87
CA GLU A 213 14.16 15.69 -1.77
C GLU A 213 15.38 16.58 -2.12
N LYS A 214 15.75 16.63 -3.39
CA LYS A 214 16.84 17.50 -3.90
C LYS A 214 16.39 18.92 -4.25
N GLY A 215 15.11 19.23 -4.11
CA GLY A 215 14.53 20.51 -4.52
C GLY A 215 14.35 20.69 -6.02
N ASP A 216 14.55 19.63 -6.81
CA ASP A 216 14.40 19.64 -8.28
C ASP A 216 12.96 19.33 -8.68
N TRP A 217 12.10 20.34 -8.53
CA TRP A 217 10.68 20.24 -8.85
C TRP A 217 10.37 20.13 -10.34
N GLU A 218 11.26 20.61 -11.20
CA GLU A 218 11.12 20.47 -12.65
C GLU A 218 11.27 18.99 -13.03
N LYS A 219 12.32 18.36 -12.55
CA LYS A 219 12.55 16.94 -12.75
C LYS A 219 11.47 16.06 -12.12
N ALA A 220 11.00 16.43 -10.94
CA ALA A 220 9.90 15.72 -10.28
C ALA A 220 8.63 15.74 -11.14
N ARG A 221 8.27 16.88 -11.74
CA ARG A 221 7.13 16.98 -12.68
C ARG A 221 7.31 16.10 -13.91
N GLU A 222 8.48 16.15 -14.56
CA GLU A 222 8.78 15.29 -15.72
C GLU A 222 8.61 13.79 -15.39
N CYS A 223 9.12 13.37 -14.22
CA CYS A 223 8.97 11.98 -13.78
C CYS A 223 7.50 11.63 -13.49
N ASN A 224 6.75 12.54 -12.88
CA ASN A 224 5.34 12.36 -12.57
C ASN A 224 4.46 12.28 -13.83
N GLU A 225 4.77 13.08 -14.86
CA GLU A 225 4.06 13.05 -16.15
C GLU A 225 4.19 11.68 -16.84
N ARG A 226 5.35 11.03 -16.74
CA ARG A 226 5.54 9.66 -17.27
C ARG A 226 4.68 8.61 -16.58
N LEU A 227 4.28 8.85 -15.34
CA LEU A 227 3.43 7.95 -14.55
C LEU A 227 1.94 8.08 -14.90
N ALA A 228 1.51 9.16 -15.58
CA ALA A 228 0.11 9.50 -15.77
C ALA A 228 -0.72 8.34 -16.36
N VAL A 229 -0.18 7.65 -17.38
CA VAL A 229 -0.87 6.51 -18.02
C VAL A 229 -0.98 5.32 -17.04
N SER A 230 0.09 5.02 -16.30
CA SER A 230 0.10 3.96 -15.30
C SER A 230 -0.91 4.22 -14.18
N CYS A 231 -0.93 5.44 -13.63
CA CYS A 231 -1.85 5.86 -12.58
C CYS A 231 -3.32 5.82 -13.04
N ALA A 232 -3.61 6.22 -14.28
CA ALA A 232 -4.97 6.18 -14.82
C ALA A 232 -5.47 4.75 -15.05
N TRP A 233 -4.57 3.80 -15.30
CA TRP A 233 -4.92 2.42 -15.61
C TRP A 233 -4.93 1.48 -14.39
N GLU A 234 -4.17 1.76 -13.35
CA GLU A 234 -3.93 0.84 -12.22
C GLU A 234 -5.17 0.39 -11.47
N SER A 235 -6.27 1.16 -11.58
CA SER A 235 -7.55 0.82 -10.98
C SER A 235 -8.69 1.56 -11.69
N THR A 236 -9.53 0.81 -12.38
CA THR A 236 -10.72 1.32 -13.07
C THR A 236 -11.97 0.64 -12.54
N GLU A 237 -13.17 1.08 -13.00
CA GLU A 237 -14.41 0.40 -12.66
C GLU A 237 -14.47 -1.02 -13.25
N PHE A 238 -13.91 -1.23 -14.45
CA PHE A 238 -13.87 -2.53 -15.13
C PHE A 238 -12.79 -3.45 -14.58
N TYR A 239 -11.64 -2.89 -14.24
CA TYR A 239 -10.50 -3.60 -13.69
C TYR A 239 -10.06 -2.98 -12.37
N PRO A 240 -10.73 -3.30 -11.25
CA PRO A 240 -10.34 -2.77 -9.95
C PRO A 240 -8.97 -3.32 -9.51
N ASN A 241 -8.17 -2.48 -8.85
CA ASN A 241 -6.93 -2.93 -8.21
C ASN A 241 -7.23 -4.10 -7.24
N PRO A 242 -6.46 -5.24 -7.32
CA PRO A 242 -5.16 -5.44 -7.97
C PRO A 242 -5.17 -6.18 -9.32
N ILE A 243 -6.29 -6.28 -10.02
CA ILE A 243 -6.36 -6.99 -11.31
C ILE A 243 -5.32 -6.43 -12.30
N PRO A 244 -5.24 -5.09 -12.56
CA PRO A 244 -4.21 -4.52 -13.44
C PRO A 244 -2.79 -4.78 -12.93
N ALA A 245 -2.55 -4.69 -11.62
CA ALA A 245 -1.22 -4.92 -11.06
C ALA A 245 -0.71 -6.34 -11.33
N LYS A 246 -1.57 -7.36 -11.21
CA LYS A 246 -1.22 -8.74 -11.56
C LYS A 246 -1.03 -8.92 -13.07
N ALA A 247 -1.83 -8.27 -13.90
CA ALA A 247 -1.66 -8.28 -15.35
C ALA A 247 -0.30 -7.67 -15.76
N ALA A 248 0.08 -6.52 -15.19
CA ALA A 248 1.37 -5.88 -15.43
C ALA A 248 2.55 -6.78 -15.00
N LEU A 249 2.44 -7.44 -13.86
CA LEU A 249 3.49 -8.38 -13.40
C LEU A 249 3.60 -9.62 -14.30
N ARG A 250 2.48 -10.15 -14.85
CA ARG A 250 2.55 -11.21 -15.85
C ARG A 250 3.23 -10.74 -17.14
N ALA A 251 2.95 -9.51 -17.59
CA ALA A 251 3.65 -8.90 -18.72
C ALA A 251 5.17 -8.71 -18.45
N LEU A 252 5.56 -8.57 -17.18
CA LEU A 252 6.95 -8.55 -16.73
C LEU A 252 7.59 -9.95 -16.60
N GLY A 253 6.79 -11.03 -16.75
CA GLY A 253 7.26 -12.42 -16.68
C GLY A 253 7.08 -13.10 -15.33
N PHE A 254 6.38 -12.47 -14.36
CA PHE A 254 6.11 -13.09 -13.05
C PHE A 254 4.85 -13.97 -13.10
N ALA A 255 4.93 -15.18 -12.58
CA ALA A 255 3.83 -16.13 -12.49
C ALA A 255 2.92 -15.84 -11.27
N VAL A 256 2.44 -14.59 -11.12
CA VAL A 256 1.65 -14.16 -9.94
C VAL A 256 0.22 -14.72 -9.91
N GLY A 257 -0.20 -15.46 -10.92
CA GLY A 257 -1.55 -16.00 -11.03
C GLY A 257 -2.62 -14.94 -11.25
N GLN A 258 -3.86 -15.30 -10.93
CA GLN A 258 -5.03 -14.42 -10.98
C GLN A 258 -5.43 -13.97 -9.56
N CYS A 259 -6.35 -13.00 -9.47
CA CYS A 259 -6.92 -12.64 -8.17
C CYS A 259 -7.89 -13.71 -7.69
N ARG A 260 -7.98 -13.90 -6.37
CA ARG A 260 -9.05 -14.71 -5.76
C ARG A 260 -10.40 -14.02 -5.92
N LEU A 261 -11.48 -14.81 -5.88
CA LEU A 261 -12.83 -14.24 -5.76
C LEU A 261 -12.97 -13.45 -4.45
N PRO A 262 -13.74 -12.35 -4.42
CA PRO A 262 -14.69 -11.89 -5.44
C PRO A 262 -14.08 -11.06 -6.58
N LEU A 263 -12.79 -10.72 -6.57
CA LEU A 263 -12.17 -9.92 -7.63
C LEU A 263 -12.10 -10.71 -8.96
N GLY A 264 -11.63 -11.95 -8.90
CA GLY A 264 -11.58 -12.82 -10.06
C GLY A 264 -10.45 -12.53 -11.05
N PRO A 265 -10.46 -13.20 -12.22
CA PRO A 265 -9.40 -13.10 -13.21
C PRO A 265 -9.48 -11.82 -14.05
N SER A 266 -8.32 -11.38 -14.58
CA SER A 266 -8.28 -10.49 -15.74
C SER A 266 -8.78 -11.20 -16.98
N ASP A 267 -9.22 -10.43 -17.98
CA ASP A 267 -9.46 -10.91 -19.35
C ASP A 267 -8.27 -10.58 -20.27
N GLY A 268 -8.35 -11.06 -21.53
CA GLY A 268 -7.30 -10.81 -22.50
C GLY A 268 -7.07 -9.32 -22.80
N ALA A 269 -8.13 -8.50 -22.77
CA ALA A 269 -8.01 -7.07 -23.02
C ALA A 269 -7.23 -6.35 -21.90
N CYS A 270 -7.41 -6.76 -20.65
CA CYS A 270 -6.62 -6.24 -19.53
C CYS A 270 -5.14 -6.65 -19.66
N ASP A 271 -4.87 -7.89 -20.04
CA ASP A 271 -3.50 -8.39 -20.20
C ASP A 271 -2.78 -7.71 -21.39
N ASP A 272 -3.48 -7.44 -22.51
CA ASP A 272 -2.94 -6.69 -23.66
C ASP A 272 -2.61 -5.24 -23.28
N GLN A 273 -3.51 -4.54 -22.58
CA GLN A 273 -3.27 -3.18 -22.07
C GLN A 273 -2.09 -3.16 -21.10
N ALA A 274 -1.96 -4.15 -20.23
CA ALA A 274 -0.84 -4.28 -19.32
C ALA A 274 0.50 -4.35 -20.08
N ALA A 275 0.56 -5.17 -21.12
CA ALA A 275 1.76 -5.33 -21.94
C ALA A 275 2.14 -4.03 -22.64
N GLU A 276 1.18 -3.28 -23.19
CA GLU A 276 1.41 -1.99 -23.84
C GLU A 276 1.93 -0.94 -22.85
N ILE A 277 1.32 -0.83 -21.66
CA ILE A 277 1.73 0.15 -20.65
C ILE A 277 3.14 -0.15 -20.13
N VAL A 278 3.43 -1.39 -19.83
CA VAL A 278 4.77 -1.81 -19.37
C VAL A 278 5.82 -1.56 -20.45
N ALA A 279 5.53 -1.87 -21.72
CA ALA A 279 6.44 -1.63 -22.83
C ALA A 279 6.68 -0.12 -23.06
N SER A 280 5.62 0.69 -23.04
CA SER A 280 5.69 2.15 -23.19
C SER A 280 6.56 2.78 -22.09
N LEU A 281 6.36 2.39 -20.84
CA LEU A 281 7.15 2.91 -19.72
C LEU A 281 8.64 2.54 -19.84
N ARG A 282 8.93 1.29 -20.24
CA ARG A 282 10.32 0.85 -20.46
C ARG A 282 11.02 1.61 -21.59
N ALA A 283 10.30 1.93 -22.67
CA ALA A 283 10.85 2.70 -23.79
C ALA A 283 11.27 4.13 -23.38
N THR A 284 10.70 4.68 -22.31
CA THR A 284 11.07 6.03 -21.81
C THR A 284 12.28 6.01 -20.86
N ARG A 285 12.79 4.84 -20.49
CA ARG A 285 13.96 4.67 -19.61
C ARG A 285 15.31 4.72 -20.36
N GLY A 286 15.29 4.61 -21.69
CA GLY A 286 16.46 4.69 -22.56
C GLY A 286 16.68 6.10 -23.04
#